data_dbbe33df8a679209835369c7c59154b6
#
_entry.id   dbbe33df8a679209835369c7c59154b6
#
_cell.length_a   1.000
_cell.length_b   1.000
_cell.length_c   1.000
_cell.angle_alpha   90.00
_cell.angle_beta   90.00
_cell.angle_gamma   90.00
#
_symmetry.space_group_name_H-M   'P 1'
#
loop_
_entity.id
_entity.type
_entity.pdbx_description
1 polymer ?
#
loop_
_entity_poly.entity_id
_entity_poly.type
_entity_poly.pdbx_seq_one_letter_code
_entity_poly.pdbx_strand_id
1 'polypeptide(L)'
;MCATDWLCYLMQAEPDVDTLISEIVPDLEDLVYDGAIRLDQVYDVMMEVISCAAARPWWVSLRLISVARYQWDILGPELLARGADPNTQSLAAWLDVLLVTILGAMDPKKTTMFLMQLEAVPDVVKDPGKDAFDEMEMDTGAFLSLGG
;
A
#
# COMPACT_ATOMS: atom_id res chain seq x y z
N MET A 1 -2.52 -15.63 -3.67
CA MET A 1 -3.25 -14.70 -2.79
C MET A 1 -4.03 -13.71 -3.64
N CYS A 2 -5.30 -13.54 -3.33
CA CYS A 2 -6.11 -12.50 -3.95
C CYS A 2 -5.94 -11.14 -3.25
N ALA A 3 -6.50 -10.06 -3.81
CA ALA A 3 -6.37 -8.74 -3.21
C ALA A 3 -6.90 -8.67 -1.77
N THR A 4 -7.98 -9.39 -1.46
CA THR A 4 -8.54 -9.43 -0.09
C THR A 4 -7.52 -9.90 0.94
N ASP A 5 -6.70 -10.90 0.61
CA ASP A 5 -5.68 -11.45 1.52
C ASP A 5 -4.65 -10.39 1.94
N TRP A 6 -4.36 -9.42 1.07
CA TRP A 6 -3.47 -8.30 1.35
C TRP A 6 -4.21 -7.15 2.05
N LEU A 7 -5.39 -6.81 1.54
CA LEU A 7 -6.13 -5.64 2.01
C LEU A 7 -6.63 -5.78 3.45
N CYS A 8 -6.89 -6.99 3.93
CA CYS A 8 -7.30 -7.20 5.32
C CYS A 8 -6.20 -6.75 6.32
N TYR A 9 -4.94 -6.75 5.92
CA TYR A 9 -3.82 -6.24 6.73
C TYR A 9 -3.43 -4.81 6.37
N LEU A 10 -3.44 -4.46 5.09
CA LEU A 10 -2.91 -3.18 4.62
C LEU A 10 -3.91 -2.04 4.63
N MET A 11 -5.22 -2.34 4.62
CA MET A 11 -6.29 -1.33 4.59
C MET A 11 -6.79 -0.94 5.98
N GLN A 12 -5.92 -1.03 6.98
CA GLN A 12 -6.20 -0.61 8.35
C GLN A 12 -5.63 0.79 8.61
N ALA A 13 -6.07 1.45 9.69
CA ALA A 13 -5.53 2.74 10.10
C ALA A 13 -4.01 2.68 10.28
N GLU A 14 -3.55 1.61 10.92
CA GLU A 14 -2.15 1.24 11.00
C GLU A 14 -2.02 -0.12 10.29
N PRO A 15 -1.34 -0.19 9.14
CA PRO A 15 -1.16 -1.46 8.43
C PRO A 15 -0.52 -2.52 9.32
N ASP A 16 -1.18 -3.67 9.43
CA ASP A 16 -0.71 -4.80 10.26
C ASP A 16 0.29 -5.66 9.48
N VAL A 17 1.47 -5.13 9.31
CA VAL A 17 2.54 -5.80 8.56
C VAL A 17 3.12 -6.97 9.34
N ASP A 18 3.13 -6.91 10.66
CA ASP A 18 3.66 -7.99 11.50
C ASP A 18 2.85 -9.28 11.32
N THR A 19 1.52 -9.19 11.37
CA THR A 19 0.66 -10.34 11.13
C THR A 19 0.79 -10.84 9.69
N LEU A 20 0.84 -9.92 8.72
CA LEU A 20 1.03 -10.27 7.30
C LEU A 20 2.35 -11.02 7.08
N ILE A 21 3.44 -10.58 7.69
CA ILE A 21 4.73 -11.28 7.63
C ILE A 21 4.61 -12.69 8.20
N SER A 22 3.96 -12.83 9.34
CA SER A 22 3.78 -14.14 10.00
C SER A 22 2.97 -15.12 9.15
N GLU A 23 1.99 -14.61 8.39
CA GLU A 23 1.21 -15.40 7.44
C GLU A 23 2.05 -15.89 6.25
N ILE A 24 2.94 -15.06 5.75
CA ILE A 24 3.79 -15.37 4.59
C ILE A 24 4.99 -16.22 4.98
N VAL A 25 5.56 -15.99 6.16
CA VAL A 25 6.74 -16.69 6.69
C VAL A 25 6.40 -17.27 8.06
N PRO A 26 5.76 -18.45 8.12
CA PRO A 26 5.33 -19.03 9.40
C PRO A 26 6.45 -19.28 10.42
N ASP A 27 7.68 -19.54 9.97
CA ASP A 27 8.82 -19.82 10.83
C ASP A 27 9.64 -18.55 11.17
N LEU A 28 9.08 -17.36 10.94
CA LEU A 28 9.78 -16.10 11.09
C LEU A 28 10.33 -15.88 12.50
N GLU A 29 9.52 -16.16 13.53
CA GLU A 29 9.92 -15.98 14.92
C GLU A 29 11.16 -16.81 15.26
N ASP A 30 11.19 -18.07 14.80
CA ASP A 30 12.32 -18.97 15.00
C ASP A 30 13.57 -18.46 14.26
N LEU A 31 13.41 -17.98 13.02
CA LEU A 31 14.51 -17.44 12.24
C LEU A 31 15.13 -16.17 12.86
N VAL A 32 14.31 -15.30 13.42
CA VAL A 32 14.77 -14.10 14.13
C VAL A 32 15.43 -14.48 15.47
N TYR A 33 14.82 -15.39 16.22
CA TYR A 33 15.35 -15.83 17.50
C TYR A 33 16.72 -16.53 17.35
N ASP A 34 16.88 -17.35 16.32
CA ASP A 34 18.14 -18.04 16.02
C ASP A 34 19.21 -17.11 15.41
N GLY A 35 18.88 -15.86 15.15
CA GLY A 35 19.80 -14.89 14.58
C GLY A 35 20.09 -15.08 13.09
N ALA A 36 19.33 -15.93 12.41
CA ALA A 36 19.47 -16.18 10.97
C ALA A 36 19.06 -14.95 10.14
N ILE A 37 18.08 -14.17 10.63
CA ILE A 37 17.58 -12.95 10.00
C ILE A 37 17.43 -11.86 11.05
N ARG A 38 17.78 -10.63 10.71
CA ARG A 38 17.51 -9.46 11.57
C ARG A 38 16.12 -8.91 11.27
N LEU A 39 15.46 -8.35 12.28
CA LEU A 39 14.10 -7.81 12.14
C LEU A 39 14.00 -6.69 11.09
N ASP A 40 15.00 -5.81 11.01
CA ASP A 40 15.06 -4.75 9.98
C ASP A 40 15.11 -5.33 8.56
N GLN A 41 15.84 -6.43 8.35
CA GLN A 41 15.89 -7.14 7.07
C GLN A 41 14.54 -7.75 6.70
N VAL A 42 13.79 -8.22 7.68
CA VAL A 42 12.44 -8.76 7.46
C VAL A 42 11.51 -7.70 6.88
N TYR A 43 11.54 -6.49 7.43
CA TYR A 43 10.74 -5.38 6.92
C TYR A 43 11.15 -4.98 5.50
N ASP A 44 12.44 -4.93 5.22
CA ASP A 44 12.95 -4.64 3.86
C ASP A 44 12.45 -5.68 2.86
N VAL A 45 12.55 -6.95 3.20
CA VAL A 45 12.05 -8.05 2.35
C VAL A 45 10.54 -7.94 2.16
N MET A 46 9.80 -7.61 3.24
CA MET A 46 8.35 -7.48 3.15
C MET A 46 7.92 -6.34 2.22
N MET A 47 8.62 -5.21 2.25
CA MET A 47 8.36 -4.12 1.30
C MET A 47 8.59 -4.56 -0.14
N GLU A 48 9.62 -5.35 -0.41
CA GLU A 48 9.85 -5.94 -1.74
C GLU A 48 8.75 -6.94 -2.12
N VAL A 49 8.28 -7.74 -1.18
CA VAL A 49 7.17 -8.68 -1.43
C VAL A 49 5.90 -7.92 -1.80
N ILE A 50 5.57 -6.85 -1.09
CA ILE A 50 4.43 -5.98 -1.43
C ILE A 50 4.62 -5.38 -2.83
N SER A 51 5.80 -4.90 -3.15
CA SER A 51 6.11 -4.34 -4.48
C SER A 51 5.90 -5.37 -5.58
N CYS A 52 6.32 -6.61 -5.37
CA CYS A 52 6.12 -7.69 -6.33
C CYS A 52 4.64 -8.05 -6.50
N ALA A 53 3.91 -8.19 -5.39
CA ALA A 53 2.49 -8.54 -5.42
C ALA A 53 1.63 -7.45 -6.09
N ALA A 54 1.99 -6.19 -5.87
CA ALA A 54 1.28 -5.03 -6.43
C ALA A 54 1.76 -4.65 -7.84
N ALA A 55 2.86 -5.22 -8.33
CA ALA A 55 3.53 -4.86 -9.59
C ALA A 55 3.87 -3.36 -9.68
N ARG A 56 4.16 -2.75 -8.56
CA ARG A 56 4.56 -1.33 -8.43
C ARG A 56 5.28 -1.12 -7.11
N PRO A 57 6.02 0.00 -6.94
CA PRO A 57 6.72 0.27 -5.69
C PRO A 57 5.78 0.19 -4.47
N TRP A 58 6.27 -0.35 -3.36
CA TRP A 58 5.46 -0.54 -2.15
C TRP A 58 4.83 0.77 -1.65
N TRP A 59 5.55 1.90 -1.75
CA TRP A 59 5.03 3.20 -1.32
C TRP A 59 3.86 3.69 -2.17
N VAL A 60 3.88 3.43 -3.47
CA VAL A 60 2.75 3.72 -4.36
C VAL A 60 1.53 2.89 -3.96
N SER A 61 1.74 1.61 -3.69
CA SER A 61 0.68 0.68 -3.28
C SER A 61 0.03 1.10 -1.97
N LEU A 62 0.82 1.39 -0.95
CA LEU A 62 0.31 1.81 0.36
C LEU A 62 -0.40 3.17 0.29
N ARG A 63 0.09 4.11 -0.50
CA ARG A 63 -0.57 5.41 -0.72
C ARG A 63 -1.93 5.23 -1.39
N LEU A 64 -2.03 4.40 -2.42
CA LEU A 64 -3.30 4.09 -3.08
C LEU A 64 -4.29 3.42 -2.12
N ILE A 65 -3.85 2.45 -1.34
CA ILE A 65 -4.68 1.78 -0.34
C ILE A 65 -5.17 2.78 0.72
N SER A 66 -4.31 3.69 1.16
CA SER A 66 -4.68 4.75 2.10
C SER A 66 -5.77 5.67 1.53
N VAL A 67 -5.67 6.08 0.28
CA VAL A 67 -6.71 6.89 -0.39
C VAL A 67 -8.03 6.12 -0.43
N ALA A 68 -7.98 4.85 -0.82
CA ALA A 68 -9.18 4.00 -0.85
C ALA A 68 -9.83 3.89 0.54
N ARG A 69 -9.02 3.74 1.58
CA ARG A 69 -9.52 3.65 2.96
C ARG A 69 -10.23 4.93 3.39
N TYR A 70 -9.61 6.09 3.16
CA TYR A 70 -10.16 7.37 3.60
C TYR A 70 -11.36 7.83 2.77
N GLN A 71 -11.43 7.44 1.51
CA GLN A 71 -12.51 7.83 0.59
C GLN A 71 -13.38 6.63 0.18
N TRP A 72 -13.46 5.61 1.03
CA TRP A 72 -14.18 4.38 0.73
C TRP A 72 -15.66 4.59 0.41
N ASP A 73 -16.31 5.53 1.07
CA ASP A 73 -17.72 5.87 0.84
C ASP A 73 -17.98 6.31 -0.61
N ILE A 74 -16.99 6.92 -1.25
CA ILE A 74 -17.06 7.40 -2.63
C ILE A 74 -16.51 6.34 -3.59
N LEU A 75 -15.31 5.81 -3.28
CA LEU A 75 -14.58 4.92 -4.17
C LEU A 75 -15.13 3.49 -4.19
N GLY A 76 -15.63 2.99 -3.06
CA GLY A 76 -16.13 1.63 -2.95
C GLY A 76 -17.23 1.31 -3.97
N PRO A 77 -18.32 2.09 -4.05
CA PRO A 77 -19.36 1.89 -5.06
C PRO A 77 -18.87 2.01 -6.50
N GLU A 78 -17.94 2.94 -6.78
CA GLU A 78 -17.36 3.11 -8.12
C GLU A 78 -16.50 1.91 -8.52
N LEU A 79 -15.71 1.38 -7.59
CA LEU A 79 -14.91 0.17 -7.79
C LEU A 79 -15.81 -1.01 -8.12
N LEU A 80 -16.88 -1.19 -7.36
CA LEU A 80 -17.86 -2.26 -7.59
C LEU A 80 -18.51 -2.11 -8.96
N ALA A 81 -18.90 -0.89 -9.35
CA ALA A 81 -19.50 -0.60 -10.65
C ALA A 81 -18.53 -0.90 -11.81
N ARG A 82 -17.23 -0.81 -11.60
CA ARG A 82 -16.19 -1.15 -12.57
C ARG A 82 -15.80 -2.63 -12.56
N GLY A 83 -16.46 -3.45 -11.75
CA GLY A 83 -16.19 -4.88 -11.66
C GLY A 83 -14.95 -5.24 -10.84
N ALA A 84 -14.46 -4.34 -10.00
CA ALA A 84 -13.35 -4.63 -9.11
C ALA A 84 -13.82 -5.56 -7.99
N ASP A 85 -13.32 -6.79 -7.99
CA ASP A 85 -13.61 -7.78 -6.95
C ASP A 85 -12.30 -8.23 -6.28
N PRO A 86 -12.03 -7.77 -5.05
CA PRO A 86 -10.79 -8.12 -4.37
C PRO A 86 -10.71 -9.62 -4.01
N ASN A 87 -11.82 -10.33 -4.02
CA ASN A 87 -11.82 -11.77 -3.72
C ASN A 87 -11.35 -12.63 -4.89
N THR A 88 -11.41 -12.11 -6.11
CA THR A 88 -11.05 -12.84 -7.34
C THR A 88 -9.86 -12.26 -8.07
N GLN A 89 -9.56 -10.98 -7.85
CA GLN A 89 -8.45 -10.28 -8.51
C GLN A 89 -7.16 -10.36 -7.69
N SER A 90 -6.03 -10.28 -8.37
CA SER A 90 -4.74 -10.04 -7.73
C SER A 90 -4.68 -8.64 -7.15
N LEU A 91 -3.77 -8.41 -6.20
CA LEU A 91 -3.53 -7.07 -5.66
C LEU A 91 -3.19 -6.07 -6.77
N ALA A 92 -2.33 -6.45 -7.71
CA ALA A 92 -1.95 -5.60 -8.84
C ALA A 92 -3.16 -5.20 -9.69
N ALA A 93 -4.01 -6.15 -10.07
CA ALA A 93 -5.19 -5.88 -10.88
C ALA A 93 -6.20 -4.98 -10.16
N TRP A 94 -6.42 -5.23 -8.87
CA TRP A 94 -7.31 -4.42 -8.06
C TRP A 94 -6.80 -2.98 -7.90
N LEU A 95 -5.49 -2.80 -7.68
CA LEU A 95 -4.87 -1.48 -7.60
C LEU A 95 -4.91 -0.71 -8.93
N ASP A 96 -4.83 -1.40 -10.07
CA ASP A 96 -4.99 -0.77 -11.38
C ASP A 96 -6.38 -0.16 -11.54
N VAL A 97 -7.43 -0.90 -11.17
CA VAL A 97 -8.81 -0.39 -11.20
C VAL A 97 -8.99 0.76 -10.21
N LEU A 98 -8.42 0.64 -9.02
CA LEU A 98 -8.44 1.71 -8.02
C LEU A 98 -7.81 3.00 -8.54
N LEU A 99 -6.63 2.93 -9.14
CA LEU A 99 -5.96 4.10 -9.69
C LEU A 99 -6.79 4.79 -10.78
N VAL A 100 -7.33 4.01 -11.72
CA VAL A 100 -8.21 4.54 -12.78
C VAL A 100 -9.45 5.22 -12.17
N THR A 101 -10.03 4.63 -11.15
CA THR A 101 -11.21 5.17 -10.46
C THR A 101 -10.88 6.49 -9.76
N ILE A 102 -9.76 6.58 -9.07
CA ILE A 102 -9.29 7.80 -8.40
C ILE A 102 -9.06 8.91 -9.44
N LEU A 103 -8.35 8.61 -10.52
CA LEU A 103 -8.07 9.60 -11.57
C LEU A 103 -9.33 10.07 -12.27
N GLY A 104 -10.31 9.18 -12.47
CA GLY A 104 -11.59 9.54 -13.07
C GLY A 104 -12.47 10.43 -12.19
N ALA A 105 -12.32 10.36 -10.88
CA ALA A 105 -13.05 11.19 -9.91
C ALA A 105 -12.37 12.55 -9.63
N MET A 106 -11.17 12.74 -10.13
CA MET A 106 -10.31 13.90 -9.82
C MET A 106 -10.42 14.96 -10.91
N ASP A 107 -10.28 16.24 -10.51
CA ASP A 107 -10.12 17.35 -11.46
C ASP A 107 -8.87 17.11 -12.31
N PRO A 108 -8.98 17.17 -13.67
CA PRO A 108 -7.83 16.97 -14.56
C PRO A 108 -6.62 17.85 -14.26
N LYS A 109 -6.84 19.03 -13.70
CA LYS A 109 -5.77 19.97 -13.34
C LYS A 109 -4.92 19.48 -12.16
N LYS A 110 -5.49 18.61 -11.31
CA LYS A 110 -4.82 18.05 -10.14
C LYS A 110 -4.14 16.72 -10.43
N THR A 111 -4.45 16.07 -11.54
CA THR A 111 -4.01 14.72 -11.86
C THR A 111 -2.48 14.60 -11.93
N THR A 112 -1.81 15.55 -12.60
CA THR A 112 -0.34 15.53 -12.74
C THR A 112 0.34 15.64 -11.38
N MET A 113 -0.10 16.56 -10.53
CA MET A 113 0.48 16.73 -9.19
C MET A 113 0.22 15.50 -8.32
N PHE A 114 -0.98 14.94 -8.40
CA PHE A 114 -1.33 13.71 -7.70
C PHE A 114 -0.39 12.56 -8.09
N LEU A 115 -0.18 12.33 -9.38
CA LEU A 115 0.70 11.27 -9.87
C LEU A 115 2.16 11.50 -9.46
N MET A 116 2.64 12.74 -9.52
CA MET A 116 3.99 13.06 -9.06
C MET A 116 4.17 12.74 -7.58
N GLN A 117 3.20 13.08 -6.74
CA GLN A 117 3.27 12.78 -5.32
C GLN A 117 3.09 11.30 -5.02
N LEU A 118 2.23 10.62 -5.78
CA LEU A 118 2.05 9.18 -5.66
C LEU A 118 3.36 8.41 -5.92
N GLU A 119 4.13 8.84 -6.91
CA GLU A 119 5.36 8.20 -7.33
C GLU A 119 6.61 8.70 -6.58
N ALA A 120 6.50 9.81 -5.85
CA ALA A 120 7.64 10.38 -5.13
C ALA A 120 8.27 9.38 -4.16
N VAL A 121 9.57 9.17 -4.28
CA VAL A 121 10.30 8.22 -3.43
C VAL A 121 10.33 8.74 -2.00
N PRO A 122 9.91 7.94 -1.00
CA PRO A 122 9.93 8.35 0.40
C PRO A 122 11.36 8.58 0.92
N ASP A 123 11.50 9.48 1.89
CA ASP A 123 12.79 9.75 2.50
C ASP A 123 13.39 8.53 3.20
N VAL A 124 12.58 7.60 3.68
CA VAL A 124 13.05 6.34 4.27
C VAL A 124 13.86 5.50 3.27
N VAL A 125 13.54 5.57 1.98
CA VAL A 125 14.31 4.90 0.92
C VAL A 125 15.62 5.65 0.64
N LYS A 126 15.59 6.99 0.78
CA LYS A 126 16.77 7.85 0.63
C LYS A 126 17.63 7.90 1.91
N ASP A 127 16.98 7.76 3.08
CA ASP A 127 17.61 7.76 4.40
C ASP A 127 17.10 6.55 5.20
N PRO A 128 17.84 5.43 5.20
CA PRO A 128 17.43 4.18 5.86
C PRO A 128 17.28 4.27 7.39
N GLY A 129 17.68 5.37 8.01
CA GLY A 129 17.53 5.58 9.47
C GLY A 129 16.12 6.02 9.89
N LYS A 130 15.22 6.34 8.95
CA LYS A 130 13.84 6.73 9.23
C LYS A 130 12.90 5.54 9.24
N ASP A 131 11.85 5.62 10.06
CA ASP A 131 10.78 4.64 10.08
C ASP A 131 9.87 4.83 8.85
N ALA A 132 9.71 3.77 8.06
CA ALA A 132 8.92 3.79 6.84
C ALA A 132 7.44 4.12 7.10
N PHE A 133 6.89 3.66 8.21
CA PHE A 133 5.47 3.87 8.53
C PHE A 133 5.20 5.27 9.04
N ASP A 134 6.08 5.83 9.88
CA ASP A 134 5.96 7.21 10.34
C ASP A 134 5.99 8.18 9.14
N GLU A 135 6.88 7.95 8.19
CA GLU A 135 6.95 8.74 6.98
C GLU A 135 5.72 8.57 6.09
N MET A 136 5.21 7.34 5.95
CA MET A 136 3.99 7.08 5.19
C MET A 136 2.77 7.76 5.79
N GLU A 137 2.67 7.82 7.12
CA GLU A 137 1.59 8.54 7.79
C GLU A 137 1.63 10.04 7.47
N MET A 138 2.79 10.66 7.54
CA MET A 138 2.99 12.07 7.18
C MET A 138 2.67 12.32 5.71
N ASP A 139 3.18 11.49 4.81
CA ASP A 139 2.92 11.55 3.37
C ASP A 139 1.44 11.40 3.05
N THR A 140 0.74 10.49 3.72
CA THR A 140 -0.68 10.26 3.51
C THR A 140 -1.50 11.49 3.84
N GLY A 141 -1.18 12.19 4.94
CA GLY A 141 -1.84 13.43 5.31
C GLY A 141 -1.69 14.52 4.24
N ALA A 142 -0.47 14.76 3.76
CA ALA A 142 -0.18 15.70 2.68
C ALA A 142 -0.85 15.29 1.36
N PHE A 143 -0.84 14.00 1.06
CA PHE A 143 -1.41 13.42 -0.15
C PHE A 143 -2.94 13.54 -0.19
N LEU A 144 -3.62 13.26 0.92
CA LEU A 144 -5.07 13.37 1.04
C LEU A 144 -5.57 14.81 0.88
N SER A 145 -4.78 15.80 1.30
CA SER A 145 -5.13 17.22 1.14
C SER A 145 -5.17 17.65 -0.33
N LEU A 146 -4.49 16.94 -1.22
CA LEU A 146 -4.50 17.20 -2.67
C LEU A 146 -5.65 16.48 -3.38
N GLY A 147 -6.01 15.29 -2.91
CA GLY A 147 -7.08 14.47 -3.50
C GLY A 147 -8.49 14.89 -3.08
N GLY A 148 -8.58 15.75 -2.07
CA GLY A 148 -9.85 16.22 -1.51
C GLY A 148 -10.54 17.30 -2.27
#